data_0e9371b55ecce61c830bcfaeec01cb07
#
_entry.id   0e9371b55ecce61c830bcfaeec01cb07
#
_cell.length_a   1.000
_cell.length_b   1.000
_cell.length_c   1.000
_cell.angle_alpha   90.00
_cell.angle_beta   90.00
_cell.angle_gamma   90.00
#
_symmetry.space_group_name_H-M   'P 1'
#
loop_
_entity.id
_entity.type
_entity.pdbx_description
1 polymer ?
#
loop_
_entity_poly.entity_id
_entity_poly.type
_entity_poly.pdbx_seq_one_letter_code
_entity_poly.pdbx_strand_id
1 'polypeptide(L)'
;MDMPKSGGIYLISDSKNLAIDDLLDKTEKILDVGISLFQFRDKNSKYEIKKSTALKLQTLCKKYNTLFIINDDVVLAKEISADGVHLGRDDMDIDMARKILGDKIIGVSCYNNLEDAITAEIMGADYIALGSFFNSPTKPEARKIAIDLLPIAKSKLNIPVVAIGGITPENGKQLVDNKVDFLAIISGIYASTDIINSVKAYKNLFY
;
A
#
# COMPACT_ATOMS: atom_id res chain seq x y z
N MET A 1 3.70 -15.77 -4.83
CA MET A 1 4.63 -14.61 -5.04
C MET A 1 4.85 -13.99 -3.68
N ASP A 2 6.07 -13.68 -3.30
CA ASP A 2 6.37 -13.26 -1.93
C ASP A 2 6.52 -11.74 -1.82
N MET A 3 6.22 -11.18 -0.66
CA MET A 3 6.51 -9.79 -0.33
C MET A 3 8.02 -9.53 -0.36
N PRO A 4 8.47 -8.33 -0.85
CA PRO A 4 9.89 -8.00 -0.85
C PRO A 4 10.48 -7.98 0.56
N LYS A 5 11.61 -8.64 0.78
CA LYS A 5 12.27 -8.73 2.09
C LYS A 5 13.00 -7.44 2.50
N SER A 6 13.33 -6.59 1.53
CA SER A 6 14.11 -5.37 1.76
C SER A 6 13.31 -4.18 2.31
N GLY A 7 11.99 -4.33 2.42
CA GLY A 7 11.13 -3.21 2.78
C GLY A 7 11.07 -2.11 1.70
N GLY A 8 10.59 -0.93 2.06
CA GLY A 8 10.62 0.23 1.17
C GLY A 8 9.32 1.02 1.03
N ILE A 9 9.14 1.68 -0.12
CA ILE A 9 7.96 2.50 -0.41
C ILE A 9 6.83 1.62 -0.95
N TYR A 10 5.65 1.78 -0.37
CA TYR A 10 4.39 1.28 -0.86
C TYR A 10 3.53 2.46 -1.36
N LEU A 11 3.55 2.73 -2.66
CA LEU A 11 2.79 3.81 -3.24
C LEU A 11 1.33 3.41 -3.42
N ILE A 12 0.40 4.26 -2.99
CA ILE A 12 -1.04 4.10 -3.26
C ILE A 12 -1.48 5.20 -4.22
N SER A 13 -2.22 4.84 -5.27
CA SER A 13 -2.67 5.79 -6.29
C SER A 13 -3.56 6.91 -5.71
N ASP A 14 -3.40 8.13 -6.22
CA ASP A 14 -4.25 9.28 -5.89
C ASP A 14 -5.32 9.52 -6.97
N SER A 15 -6.09 8.47 -7.29
CA SER A 15 -7.13 8.51 -8.33
C SER A 15 -8.29 9.46 -8.01
N LYS A 16 -8.37 9.97 -6.77
CA LYS A 16 -9.38 10.96 -6.38
C LYS A 16 -9.03 12.36 -6.89
N ASN A 17 -7.75 12.70 -6.91
CA ASN A 17 -7.27 14.07 -7.16
C ASN A 17 -6.59 14.23 -8.52
N LEU A 18 -6.32 13.14 -9.24
CA LEU A 18 -5.62 13.15 -10.53
C LEU A 18 -6.52 12.63 -11.65
N ALA A 19 -6.43 13.27 -12.82
CA ALA A 19 -6.93 12.70 -14.06
C ALA A 19 -6.12 11.42 -14.41
N ILE A 20 -6.72 10.51 -15.20
CA ILE A 20 -6.10 9.21 -15.50
C ILE A 20 -4.73 9.37 -16.17
N ASP A 21 -4.61 10.26 -17.15
CA ASP A 21 -3.35 10.46 -17.88
C ASP A 21 -2.27 11.04 -16.96
N ASP A 22 -2.60 12.01 -16.11
CA ASP A 22 -1.68 12.54 -15.09
C ASP A 22 -1.26 11.47 -14.08
N LEU A 23 -2.21 10.59 -13.67
CA LEU A 23 -1.91 9.47 -12.79
C LEU A 23 -0.90 8.52 -13.42
N LEU A 24 -1.10 8.16 -14.70
CA LEU A 24 -0.20 7.26 -15.43
C LEU A 24 1.19 7.87 -15.59
N ASP A 25 1.30 9.12 -16.04
CA ASP A 25 2.56 9.82 -16.27
C ASP A 25 3.36 9.99 -14.96
N LYS A 26 2.68 10.41 -13.88
CA LYS A 26 3.34 10.55 -12.58
C LYS A 26 3.76 9.20 -12.03
N THR A 27 2.90 8.18 -12.14
CA THR A 27 3.21 6.82 -11.66
C THR A 27 4.41 6.26 -12.39
N GLU A 28 4.52 6.42 -13.71
CA GLU A 28 5.68 5.95 -14.47
C GLU A 28 6.99 6.58 -13.98
N LYS A 29 7.01 7.91 -13.75
CA LYS A 29 8.19 8.61 -13.20
C LYS A 29 8.56 8.09 -11.80
N ILE A 30 7.58 7.76 -10.96
CA ILE A 30 7.80 7.21 -9.62
C ILE A 30 8.40 5.80 -9.70
N LEU A 31 7.84 4.97 -10.58
CA LEU A 31 8.31 3.60 -10.81
C LEU A 31 9.73 3.55 -11.33
N ASP A 32 10.14 4.50 -12.19
CA ASP A 32 11.49 4.62 -12.73
C ASP A 32 12.54 4.92 -11.65
N VAL A 33 12.18 5.68 -10.60
CA VAL A 33 13.03 5.88 -9.42
C VAL A 33 13.15 4.61 -8.58
N GLY A 34 12.14 3.73 -8.64
CA GLY A 34 12.06 2.45 -7.97
C GLY A 34 11.34 2.53 -6.62
N ILE A 35 10.25 1.79 -6.52
CA ILE A 35 9.46 1.54 -5.31
C ILE A 35 9.19 0.04 -5.17
N SER A 36 8.78 -0.40 -3.98
CA SER A 36 8.60 -1.83 -3.70
C SER A 36 7.23 -2.35 -4.13
N LEU A 37 6.16 -1.60 -3.83
CA LEU A 37 4.78 -1.97 -4.14
C LEU A 37 4.00 -0.76 -4.65
N PHE A 38 3.06 -1.04 -5.53
CA PHE A 38 2.08 -0.06 -6.00
C PHE A 38 0.65 -0.59 -5.80
N GLN A 39 -0.21 0.19 -5.15
CA GLN A 39 -1.62 -0.14 -4.98
C GLN A 39 -2.48 0.79 -5.83
N PHE A 40 -3.29 0.22 -6.69
CA PHE A 40 -4.32 0.96 -7.42
C PHE A 40 -5.59 1.03 -6.59
N ARG A 41 -5.96 2.23 -6.17
CA ARG A 41 -7.15 2.55 -5.38
C ARG A 41 -8.03 3.56 -6.11
N ASP A 42 -9.15 3.11 -6.66
CA ASP A 42 -10.18 3.93 -7.30
C ASP A 42 -11.57 3.49 -6.81
N LYS A 43 -12.21 4.34 -6.02
CA LYS A 43 -13.55 4.08 -5.46
C LYS A 43 -14.69 4.73 -6.24
N ASN A 44 -14.36 5.54 -7.27
CA ASN A 44 -15.35 6.42 -7.90
C ASN A 44 -15.64 6.06 -9.35
N SER A 45 -14.70 5.49 -10.06
CA SER A 45 -14.86 5.19 -11.49
C SER A 45 -15.80 4.02 -11.74
N LYS A 46 -16.50 4.06 -12.88
CA LYS A 46 -17.23 2.90 -13.40
C LYS A 46 -16.27 1.74 -13.66
N TYR A 47 -16.77 0.51 -13.54
CA TYR A 47 -15.98 -0.72 -13.62
C TYR A 47 -15.06 -0.78 -14.85
N GLU A 48 -15.58 -0.48 -16.04
CA GLU A 48 -14.80 -0.56 -17.27
C GLU A 48 -13.60 0.43 -17.29
N ILE A 49 -13.81 1.65 -16.77
CA ILE A 49 -12.76 2.66 -16.64
C ILE A 49 -11.72 2.19 -15.60
N LYS A 50 -12.18 1.71 -14.44
CA LYS A 50 -11.32 1.16 -13.39
C LYS A 50 -10.46 0.02 -13.93
N LYS A 51 -11.07 -0.95 -14.61
CA LYS A 51 -10.37 -2.09 -15.21
C LYS A 51 -9.35 -1.66 -16.26
N SER A 52 -9.73 -0.78 -17.19
CA SER A 52 -8.83 -0.27 -18.22
C SER A 52 -7.64 0.46 -17.62
N THR A 53 -7.86 1.30 -16.59
CA THR A 53 -6.80 2.03 -15.89
C THR A 53 -5.89 1.06 -15.12
N ALA A 54 -6.47 0.06 -14.44
CA ALA A 54 -5.73 -0.98 -13.71
C ALA A 54 -4.77 -1.74 -14.64
N LEU A 55 -5.22 -2.13 -15.83
CA LEU A 55 -4.38 -2.83 -16.83
C LEU A 55 -3.21 -1.98 -17.31
N LYS A 56 -3.42 -0.68 -17.53
CA LYS A 56 -2.34 0.25 -17.92
C LYS A 56 -1.30 0.38 -16.79
N LEU A 57 -1.75 0.59 -15.55
CA LEU A 57 -0.88 0.68 -14.38
C LEU A 57 -0.13 -0.63 -14.11
N GLN A 58 -0.80 -1.78 -14.25
CA GLN A 58 -0.15 -3.09 -14.14
C GLN A 58 0.97 -3.27 -15.17
N THR A 59 0.74 -2.81 -16.40
CA THR A 59 1.78 -2.85 -17.46
C THR A 59 3.00 -2.02 -17.07
N LEU A 60 2.78 -0.83 -16.50
CA LEU A 60 3.87 0.00 -15.98
C LEU A 60 4.60 -0.69 -14.81
N CYS A 61 3.86 -1.19 -13.83
CA CYS A 61 4.46 -1.91 -12.70
C CYS A 61 5.31 -3.10 -13.14
N LYS A 62 4.83 -3.87 -14.12
CA LYS A 62 5.57 -4.98 -14.70
C LYS A 62 6.86 -4.53 -15.40
N LYS A 63 6.83 -3.41 -16.15
CA LYS A 63 8.00 -2.82 -16.82
C LYS A 63 9.11 -2.49 -15.82
N TYR A 64 8.74 -2.04 -14.61
CA TYR A 64 9.67 -1.60 -13.56
C TYR A 64 9.84 -2.61 -12.42
N ASN A 65 9.39 -3.86 -12.58
CA ASN A 65 9.48 -4.94 -11.58
C ASN A 65 8.91 -4.55 -10.20
N THR A 66 7.80 -3.81 -10.19
CA THR A 66 7.07 -3.40 -8.98
C THR A 66 5.82 -4.27 -8.83
N LEU A 67 5.54 -4.77 -7.62
CA LEU A 67 4.33 -5.54 -7.33
C LEU A 67 3.08 -4.66 -7.46
N PHE A 68 2.08 -5.17 -8.17
CA PHE A 68 0.82 -4.48 -8.44
C PHE A 68 -0.34 -5.04 -7.61
N ILE A 69 -0.87 -4.23 -6.70
CA ILE A 69 -1.92 -4.58 -5.76
C ILE A 69 -3.22 -3.83 -6.12
N ILE A 70 -4.35 -4.52 -6.11
CA ILE A 70 -5.68 -3.92 -6.26
C ILE A 70 -6.26 -3.63 -4.88
N ASN A 71 -6.85 -2.45 -4.69
CA ASN A 71 -7.55 -2.10 -3.45
C ASN A 71 -8.98 -2.65 -3.46
N ASP A 72 -9.39 -3.37 -2.42
CA ASP A 72 -10.73 -3.92 -2.09
C ASP A 72 -11.28 -4.97 -3.08
N ASP A 73 -11.05 -4.83 -4.38
CA ASP A 73 -11.75 -5.55 -5.45
C ASP A 73 -11.06 -6.87 -5.83
N VAL A 74 -11.40 -7.94 -5.10
CA VAL A 74 -10.87 -9.31 -5.30
C VAL A 74 -11.20 -9.84 -6.70
N VAL A 75 -12.40 -9.52 -7.21
CA VAL A 75 -12.85 -9.99 -8.54
C VAL A 75 -12.01 -9.36 -9.64
N LEU A 76 -11.81 -8.04 -9.58
CA LEU A 76 -10.94 -7.32 -10.50
C LEU A 76 -9.50 -7.84 -10.42
N ALA A 77 -8.97 -8.04 -9.19
CA ALA A 77 -7.62 -8.57 -8.99
C ALA A 77 -7.43 -9.94 -9.66
N LYS A 78 -8.44 -10.83 -9.54
CA LYS A 78 -8.44 -12.13 -10.22
C LYS A 78 -8.50 -11.98 -11.73
N GLU A 79 -9.42 -11.16 -12.22
CA GLU A 79 -9.70 -10.98 -13.65
C GLU A 79 -8.48 -10.49 -14.43
N ILE A 80 -7.76 -9.50 -13.89
CA ILE A 80 -6.56 -8.96 -14.53
C ILE A 80 -5.27 -9.68 -14.12
N SER A 81 -5.39 -10.73 -13.29
CA SER A 81 -4.24 -11.46 -12.74
C SER A 81 -3.24 -10.56 -12.02
N ALA A 82 -3.72 -9.62 -11.20
CA ALA A 82 -2.87 -8.77 -10.37
C ALA A 82 -1.96 -9.59 -9.45
N ASP A 83 -0.91 -8.99 -8.90
CA ASP A 83 -0.02 -9.67 -7.95
C ASP A 83 -0.69 -9.89 -6.60
N GLY A 84 -1.68 -9.07 -6.25
CA GLY A 84 -2.44 -9.22 -5.02
C GLY A 84 -3.59 -8.25 -4.87
N VAL A 85 -4.20 -8.31 -3.67
CA VAL A 85 -5.27 -7.42 -3.22
C VAL A 85 -4.96 -6.86 -1.84
N HIS A 86 -5.46 -5.66 -1.54
CA HIS A 86 -5.46 -5.09 -0.20
C HIS A 86 -6.90 -4.90 0.28
N LEU A 87 -7.23 -5.48 1.44
CA LEU A 87 -8.58 -5.54 2.01
C LEU A 87 -8.69 -4.64 3.24
N GLY A 88 -9.80 -3.92 3.35
CA GLY A 88 -10.22 -3.21 4.54
C GLY A 88 -11.21 -4.04 5.39
N ARG A 89 -11.70 -3.44 6.48
CA ARG A 89 -12.59 -4.12 7.44
C ARG A 89 -13.94 -4.55 6.84
N ASP A 90 -14.47 -3.75 5.92
CA ASP A 90 -15.81 -3.94 5.36
C ASP A 90 -15.78 -4.63 3.98
N ASP A 91 -14.59 -5.10 3.57
CA ASP A 91 -14.38 -5.77 2.29
C ASP A 91 -14.57 -7.29 2.44
N MET A 92 -14.20 -8.06 1.41
CA MET A 92 -14.29 -9.53 1.42
C MET A 92 -13.39 -10.15 2.50
N ASP A 93 -13.88 -11.18 3.18
CA ASP A 93 -13.09 -11.94 4.16
C ASP A 93 -11.84 -12.57 3.53
N ILE A 94 -10.75 -12.66 4.31
CA ILE A 94 -9.45 -13.20 3.88
C ILE A 94 -9.59 -14.62 3.31
N ASP A 95 -10.34 -15.50 3.99
CA ASP A 95 -10.57 -16.88 3.56
C ASP A 95 -11.25 -16.97 2.19
N MET A 96 -12.23 -16.10 1.94
CA MET A 96 -12.91 -16.03 0.65
C MET A 96 -12.00 -15.49 -0.43
N ALA A 97 -11.24 -14.42 -0.13
CA ALA A 97 -10.26 -13.84 -1.05
C ALA A 97 -9.16 -14.88 -1.38
N ARG A 98 -8.68 -15.64 -0.40
CA ARG A 98 -7.68 -16.70 -0.58
C ARG A 98 -8.18 -17.82 -1.49
N LYS A 99 -9.45 -18.26 -1.34
CA LYS A 99 -10.07 -19.25 -2.23
C LYS A 99 -10.14 -18.78 -3.69
N ILE A 100 -10.37 -17.49 -3.92
CA ILE A 100 -10.48 -16.90 -5.26
C ILE A 100 -9.10 -16.68 -5.88
N LEU A 101 -8.15 -16.15 -5.11
CA LEU A 101 -6.86 -15.66 -5.59
C LEU A 101 -5.72 -16.72 -5.53
N GLY A 102 -5.91 -17.81 -4.76
CA GLY A 102 -4.85 -18.80 -4.55
C GLY A 102 -3.63 -18.20 -3.87
N ASP A 103 -2.44 -18.34 -4.46
CA ASP A 103 -1.15 -17.91 -3.89
C ASP A 103 -0.82 -16.42 -4.15
N LYS A 104 -1.81 -15.60 -4.51
CA LYS A 104 -1.62 -14.16 -4.69
C LYS A 104 -1.51 -13.46 -3.35
N ILE A 105 -0.84 -12.30 -3.33
CA ILE A 105 -0.67 -11.50 -2.12
C ILE A 105 -2.01 -10.96 -1.61
N ILE A 106 -2.29 -11.14 -0.32
CA ILE A 106 -3.43 -10.54 0.38
C ILE A 106 -2.90 -9.68 1.52
N GLY A 107 -3.09 -8.37 1.41
CA GLY A 107 -2.81 -7.43 2.47
C GLY A 107 -4.07 -7.02 3.21
N VAL A 108 -3.95 -6.66 4.49
CA VAL A 108 -5.10 -6.31 5.33
C VAL A 108 -4.87 -5.05 6.14
N SER A 109 -5.85 -4.13 6.13
CA SER A 109 -5.87 -2.96 6.99
C SER A 109 -6.32 -3.33 8.40
N CYS A 110 -5.45 -3.18 9.39
CA CYS A 110 -5.74 -3.46 10.81
C CYS A 110 -5.89 -2.18 11.65
N TYR A 111 -5.82 -1.02 11.02
CA TYR A 111 -5.98 0.29 11.68
C TYR A 111 -5.04 0.42 12.89
N ASN A 112 -5.60 0.58 14.11
CA ASN A 112 -4.85 0.68 15.37
C ASN A 112 -5.04 -0.57 16.26
N ASN A 113 -5.43 -1.70 15.69
CA ASN A 113 -5.78 -2.91 16.44
C ASN A 113 -4.75 -4.03 16.15
N LEU A 114 -3.93 -4.36 17.13
CA LEU A 114 -2.94 -5.42 17.03
C LEU A 114 -3.57 -6.82 17.04
N GLU A 115 -4.70 -7.01 17.71
CA GLU A 115 -5.40 -8.30 17.72
C GLU A 115 -5.99 -8.61 16.34
N ASP A 116 -6.52 -7.58 15.64
CA ASP A 116 -6.96 -7.73 14.25
C ASP A 116 -5.77 -8.11 13.34
N ALA A 117 -4.57 -7.55 13.59
CA ALA A 117 -3.36 -7.87 12.83
C ALA A 117 -2.90 -9.31 13.04
N ILE A 118 -2.91 -9.80 14.28
CA ILE A 118 -2.58 -11.19 14.63
C ILE A 118 -3.61 -12.14 13.99
N THR A 119 -4.89 -11.80 14.08
CA THR A 119 -5.97 -12.59 13.46
C THR A 119 -5.80 -12.64 11.93
N ALA A 120 -5.48 -11.52 11.29
CA ALA A 120 -5.25 -11.47 9.85
C ALA A 120 -4.08 -12.37 9.43
N GLU A 121 -2.97 -12.39 10.17
CA GLU A 121 -1.85 -13.31 9.92
C GLU A 121 -2.29 -14.77 10.03
N ILE A 122 -3.02 -15.13 11.09
CA ILE A 122 -3.54 -16.50 11.28
C ILE A 122 -4.47 -16.91 10.14
N MET A 123 -5.27 -15.98 9.61
CA MET A 123 -6.17 -16.21 8.48
C MET A 123 -5.44 -16.21 7.13
N GLY A 124 -4.13 -16.02 7.09
CA GLY A 124 -3.31 -16.12 5.88
C GLY A 124 -3.13 -14.82 5.11
N ALA A 125 -3.16 -13.67 5.78
CA ALA A 125 -2.68 -12.42 5.21
C ALA A 125 -1.15 -12.47 4.98
N ASP A 126 -0.68 -11.91 3.87
CA ASP A 126 0.73 -11.85 3.51
C ASP A 126 1.41 -10.57 4.04
N TYR A 127 0.66 -9.55 4.40
CA TYR A 127 1.10 -8.37 5.13
C TYR A 127 -0.09 -7.67 5.80
N ILE A 128 0.21 -6.87 6.81
CA ILE A 128 -0.79 -6.01 7.45
C ILE A 128 -0.41 -4.53 7.34
N ALA A 129 -1.42 -3.66 7.37
CA ALA A 129 -1.22 -2.22 7.42
C ALA A 129 -1.78 -1.63 8.72
N LEU A 130 -0.93 -0.90 9.44
CA LEU A 130 -1.28 -0.16 10.64
C LEU A 130 -1.29 1.35 10.37
N GLY A 131 -2.25 2.07 10.87
CA GLY A 131 -2.40 3.51 10.70
C GLY A 131 -3.71 4.03 11.30
N SER A 132 -3.84 5.31 11.44
CA SER A 132 -2.97 6.40 10.94
C SER A 132 -1.92 6.78 11.99
N PHE A 133 -0.66 6.90 11.60
CA PHE A 133 0.40 7.34 12.53
C PHE A 133 0.44 8.86 12.69
N PHE A 134 0.18 9.61 11.63
CA PHE A 134 0.20 11.07 11.64
C PHE A 134 -1.09 11.64 11.04
N ASN A 135 -1.32 12.95 11.22
CA ASN A 135 -2.44 13.63 10.59
C ASN A 135 -2.35 13.54 9.07
N SER A 136 -3.45 13.18 8.42
CA SER A 136 -3.51 13.06 6.98
C SER A 136 -4.68 13.85 6.41
N PRO A 137 -4.47 14.67 5.38
CA PRO A 137 -5.57 15.35 4.70
C PRO A 137 -6.55 14.39 4.03
N THR A 138 -6.09 13.17 3.72
CA THR A 138 -6.93 12.15 3.08
C THR A 138 -7.97 11.55 4.03
N LYS A 139 -7.65 11.43 5.34
CA LYS A 139 -8.54 10.92 6.40
C LYS A 139 -8.28 11.69 7.70
N PRO A 140 -8.78 12.92 7.85
CA PRO A 140 -8.50 13.76 9.02
C PRO A 140 -9.04 13.18 10.33
N GLU A 141 -10.15 12.43 10.28
CA GLU A 141 -10.81 11.79 11.44
C GLU A 141 -10.18 10.45 11.86
N ALA A 142 -9.12 9.97 11.19
CA ALA A 142 -8.52 8.70 11.54
C ALA A 142 -7.87 8.76 12.94
N ARG A 143 -8.19 7.79 13.80
CA ARG A 143 -7.54 7.65 15.11
C ARG A 143 -6.05 7.40 14.91
N LYS A 144 -5.24 8.14 15.66
CA LYS A 144 -3.77 7.98 15.62
C LYS A 144 -3.34 6.76 16.41
N ILE A 145 -2.26 6.16 15.93
CA ILE A 145 -1.56 5.08 16.61
C ILE A 145 -0.28 5.65 17.24
N ALA A 146 0.04 5.19 18.45
CA ALA A 146 1.34 5.43 19.04
C ALA A 146 2.43 4.61 18.29
N ILE A 147 3.57 5.23 18.05
CA ILE A 147 4.69 4.59 17.34
C ILE A 147 5.20 3.36 18.09
N ASP A 148 5.11 3.38 19.41
CA ASP A 148 5.52 2.28 20.30
C ASP A 148 4.75 0.97 20.03
N LEU A 149 3.64 1.02 19.28
CA LEU A 149 2.95 -0.19 18.84
C LEU A 149 3.77 -0.98 17.80
N LEU A 150 4.63 -0.32 17.01
CA LEU A 150 5.40 -1.00 15.95
C LEU A 150 6.36 -2.07 16.48
N PRO A 151 7.23 -1.81 17.47
CA PRO A 151 8.07 -2.86 18.04
C PRO A 151 7.27 -4.03 18.61
N ILE A 152 6.12 -3.74 19.22
CA ILE A 152 5.22 -4.79 19.77
C ILE A 152 4.63 -5.61 18.63
N ALA A 153 4.13 -4.97 17.57
CA ALA A 153 3.63 -5.66 16.38
C ALA A 153 4.72 -6.54 15.74
N LYS A 154 5.92 -5.99 15.56
CA LYS A 154 7.06 -6.72 14.98
C LYS A 154 7.53 -7.89 15.85
N SER A 155 7.31 -7.87 17.16
CA SER A 155 7.62 -9.00 18.06
C SER A 155 6.59 -10.14 18.01
N LYS A 156 5.36 -9.84 17.53
CA LYS A 156 4.24 -10.78 17.51
C LYS A 156 3.90 -11.30 16.13
N LEU A 157 4.29 -10.59 15.06
CA LEU A 157 3.97 -10.91 13.68
C LEU A 157 5.22 -11.37 12.93
N ASN A 158 5.06 -12.41 12.10
CA ASN A 158 6.10 -12.91 11.20
C ASN A 158 5.97 -12.31 9.80
N ILE A 159 4.80 -11.73 9.46
CA ILE A 159 4.53 -11.08 8.18
C ILE A 159 4.94 -9.60 8.21
N PRO A 160 5.20 -9.00 7.04
CA PRO A 160 5.55 -7.58 6.94
C PRO A 160 4.47 -6.64 7.50
N VAL A 161 4.94 -5.57 8.13
CA VAL A 161 4.11 -4.47 8.66
C VAL A 161 4.28 -3.25 7.80
N VAL A 162 3.17 -2.72 7.29
CA VAL A 162 3.08 -1.46 6.54
C VAL A 162 2.57 -0.36 7.45
N ALA A 163 3.28 0.76 7.53
CA ALA A 163 2.79 1.97 8.20
C ALA A 163 2.12 2.92 7.21
N ILE A 164 0.97 3.49 7.59
CA ILE A 164 0.23 4.44 6.77
C ILE A 164 -0.28 5.63 7.58
N GLY A 165 -0.48 6.76 6.90
CA GLY A 165 -1.18 7.93 7.41
C GLY A 165 -0.26 9.11 7.73
N GLY A 166 -0.31 10.15 6.89
CA GLY A 166 0.39 11.42 7.08
C GLY A 166 1.91 11.35 7.12
N ILE A 167 2.48 10.31 6.51
CA ILE A 167 3.93 10.08 6.52
C ILE A 167 4.60 11.07 5.57
N THR A 168 5.66 11.72 6.05
CA THR A 168 6.57 12.60 5.31
C THR A 168 8.01 12.10 5.47
N PRO A 169 8.98 12.58 4.67
CA PRO A 169 10.39 12.23 4.90
C PRO A 169 10.88 12.59 6.32
N GLU A 170 10.39 13.70 6.89
CA GLU A 170 10.82 14.18 8.21
C GLU A 170 10.30 13.28 9.35
N ASN A 171 9.05 12.79 9.23
CA ASN A 171 8.44 11.96 10.28
C ASN A 171 8.55 10.46 10.03
N GLY A 172 8.84 10.04 8.80
CA GLY A 172 8.92 8.61 8.41
C GLY A 172 10.13 7.89 9.02
N LYS A 173 11.23 8.61 9.28
CA LYS A 173 12.46 8.02 9.86
C LYS A 173 12.18 7.31 11.18
N GLN A 174 11.38 7.89 12.06
CA GLN A 174 11.03 7.25 13.33
C GLN A 174 10.22 5.95 13.17
N LEU A 175 9.45 5.77 12.08
CA LEU A 175 8.74 4.52 11.79
C LEU A 175 9.73 3.45 11.33
N VAL A 176 10.69 3.81 10.47
CA VAL A 176 11.74 2.89 9.98
C VAL A 176 12.66 2.47 11.13
N ASP A 177 13.03 3.39 12.03
CA ASP A 177 13.82 3.08 13.22
C ASP A 177 13.10 2.11 14.16
N ASN A 178 11.75 2.12 14.17
CA ASN A 178 10.91 1.16 14.87
C ASN A 178 10.57 -0.10 14.03
N LYS A 179 11.38 -0.38 13.00
CA LYS A 179 11.39 -1.64 12.22
C LYS A 179 10.14 -1.91 11.38
N VAL A 180 9.42 -0.85 10.97
CA VAL A 180 8.39 -1.03 9.94
C VAL A 180 9.04 -1.51 8.64
N ASP A 181 8.35 -2.39 7.91
CA ASP A 181 8.88 -2.93 6.66
C ASP A 181 8.58 -2.00 5.48
N PHE A 182 7.39 -1.40 5.42
CA PHE A 182 7.00 -0.52 4.32
C PHE A 182 6.32 0.75 4.81
N LEU A 183 6.54 1.84 4.09
CA LEU A 183 5.83 3.11 4.26
C LEU A 183 4.83 3.29 3.13
N ALA A 184 3.52 3.33 3.46
CA ALA A 184 2.47 3.58 2.48
C ALA A 184 2.24 5.09 2.31
N ILE A 185 2.47 5.58 1.09
CA ILE A 185 2.44 7.00 0.74
C ILE A 185 1.42 7.25 -0.37
N ILE A 186 0.65 8.34 -0.25
CA ILE A 186 -0.27 8.84 -1.28
C ILE A 186 0.15 10.27 -1.69
N SER A 187 -0.44 11.24 -1.04
CA SER A 187 -0.26 12.66 -1.36
C SER A 187 1.17 13.16 -1.15
N GLY A 188 1.92 12.59 -0.19
CA GLY A 188 3.31 12.97 0.06
C GLY A 188 4.22 12.85 -1.18
N ILE A 189 3.86 12.01 -2.15
CA ILE A 189 4.57 11.88 -3.42
C ILE A 189 3.77 12.54 -4.55
N TYR A 190 2.50 12.19 -4.73
CA TYR A 190 1.70 12.66 -5.87
C TYR A 190 1.45 14.18 -5.89
N ALA A 191 1.35 14.83 -4.72
CA ALA A 191 1.16 16.28 -4.60
C ALA A 191 2.49 17.06 -4.61
N SER A 192 3.64 16.39 -4.67
CA SER A 192 4.94 17.05 -4.75
C SER A 192 5.12 17.75 -6.10
N THR A 193 5.71 18.95 -6.07
CA THR A 193 6.16 19.66 -7.28
C THR A 193 7.39 19.00 -7.91
N ASP A 194 8.18 18.28 -7.11
CA ASP A 194 9.33 17.49 -7.55
C ASP A 194 9.18 16.04 -7.08
N ILE A 195 8.46 15.26 -7.91
CA ILE A 195 8.13 13.87 -7.63
C ILE A 195 9.38 13.00 -7.47
N ILE A 196 10.39 13.19 -8.32
CA ILE A 196 11.61 12.38 -8.32
C ILE A 196 12.37 12.55 -7.02
N ASN A 197 12.60 13.78 -6.60
CA ASN A 197 13.29 14.06 -5.34
C ASN A 197 12.45 13.66 -4.12
N SER A 198 11.12 13.79 -4.20
CA SER A 198 10.23 13.29 -3.17
C SER A 198 10.39 11.78 -2.96
N VAL A 199 10.32 10.97 -4.04
CA VAL A 199 10.53 9.50 -3.94
C VAL A 199 11.90 9.18 -3.36
N LYS A 200 12.96 9.85 -3.83
CA LYS A 200 14.33 9.65 -3.31
C LYS A 200 14.43 9.95 -1.80
N ALA A 201 13.76 11.02 -1.33
CA ALA A 201 13.75 11.37 0.09
C ALA A 201 13.13 10.26 0.95
N TYR A 202 12.02 9.67 0.52
CA TYR A 202 11.44 8.51 1.22
C TYR A 202 12.31 7.25 1.12
N LYS A 203 12.94 6.98 -0.03
CA LYS A 203 13.85 5.83 -0.18
C LYS A 203 15.02 5.91 0.79
N ASN A 204 15.60 7.09 0.97
CA ASN A 204 16.74 7.30 1.85
C ASN A 204 16.44 7.04 3.33
N LEU A 205 15.16 6.91 3.72
CA LEU A 205 14.80 6.55 5.10
C LEU A 205 15.17 5.09 5.44
N PHE A 206 15.31 4.22 4.44
CA PHE A 206 15.58 2.79 4.60
C PHE A 206 17.07 2.45 4.52
N TYR A 207 17.92 3.43 4.28
CA TYR A 207 19.39 3.30 4.19
C TYR A 207 20.07 4.26 5.16
#